data_90c3d5f4d6f42c43a45b92907e265f16
#
_entry.id   90c3d5f4d6f42c43a45b92907e265f16
#
_cell.length_a   1.000
_cell.length_b   1.000
_cell.length_c   1.000
_cell.angle_alpha   90.00
_cell.angle_beta   90.00
_cell.angle_gamma   90.00
#
_symmetry.space_group_name_H-M   'P 1'
#
loop_
_entity.id
_entity.type
_entity.pdbx_description
1 polymer ?
#
loop_
_entity_poly.entity_id
_entity_poly.type
_entity_poly.pdbx_seq_one_letter_code
_entity_poly.pdbx_strand_id
1 'polypeptide(L)'
;MENKINKFIYWTPRILSIIFILFLAVFSLDVFDENLGFWGTILGLFMHNIPVFILAIVLWISWKREIVGGIIFTLAGLLYVAIMVVNMLKNQFQLYMVSWNFIVAGPAFLIGILFIINWLKKRKNEKAVVAPK
;
A
#
# COMPACT_ATOMS: atom_id res chain seq x y z
N MET A 1 7.77 -29.47 15.82
CA MET A 1 6.64 -28.92 15.02
C MET A 1 7.19 -27.86 14.07
N GLU A 2 7.25 -28.16 12.81
CA GLU A 2 7.54 -27.14 11.80
C GLU A 2 6.39 -26.11 11.84
N ASN A 3 6.69 -24.92 12.32
CA ASN A 3 5.79 -23.78 12.17
C ASN A 3 5.77 -23.38 10.68
N LYS A 4 5.09 -24.17 9.87
CA LYS A 4 4.76 -23.76 8.51
C LYS A 4 4.04 -22.43 8.60
N ILE A 5 4.61 -21.38 7.99
CA ILE A 5 3.92 -20.11 7.82
C ILE A 5 2.56 -20.46 7.22
N ASN A 6 1.49 -20.16 7.95
CA ASN A 6 0.16 -20.49 7.50
C ASN A 6 -0.01 -19.87 6.12
N LYS A 7 -0.36 -20.63 5.10
CA LYS A 7 -0.54 -20.13 3.72
C LYS A 7 -1.43 -18.88 3.70
N PHE A 8 -2.39 -18.83 4.60
CA PHE A 8 -3.25 -17.68 4.79
C PHE A 8 -2.46 -16.40 5.13
N ILE A 9 -1.57 -16.45 6.13
CA ILE A 9 -0.77 -15.28 6.56
C ILE A 9 0.18 -14.83 5.43
N TYR A 10 0.70 -15.77 4.64
CA TYR A 10 1.57 -15.48 3.51
C TYR A 10 0.84 -14.76 2.36
N TRP A 11 -0.39 -15.20 2.03
CA TRP A 11 -1.15 -14.68 0.90
C TRP A 11 -1.92 -13.41 1.22
N THR A 12 -2.36 -13.21 2.47
CA THR A 12 -3.19 -12.09 2.88
C THR A 12 -2.63 -10.72 2.48
N PRO A 13 -1.38 -10.34 2.81
CA PRO A 13 -0.86 -9.03 2.42
C PRO A 13 -0.75 -8.86 0.91
N ARG A 14 -0.50 -9.93 0.16
CA ARG A 14 -0.38 -9.90 -1.30
C ARG A 14 -1.72 -9.64 -1.97
N ILE A 15 -2.75 -10.37 -1.54
CA ILE A 15 -4.13 -10.19 -2.05
C ILE A 15 -4.64 -8.79 -1.70
N LEU A 16 -4.47 -8.37 -0.45
CA LEU A 16 -4.88 -7.03 -0.02
C LEU A 16 -4.14 -5.93 -0.78
N SER A 17 -2.84 -6.11 -1.08
CA SER A 17 -2.09 -5.16 -1.90
C SER A 17 -2.66 -5.06 -3.32
N ILE A 18 -2.99 -6.18 -3.95
CA ILE A 18 -3.59 -6.19 -5.29
C ILE A 18 -4.93 -5.44 -5.26
N ILE A 19 -5.81 -5.76 -4.32
CA ILE A 19 -7.10 -5.09 -4.16
C ILE A 19 -6.91 -3.59 -3.93
N PHE A 20 -5.98 -3.21 -3.08
CA PHE A 20 -5.68 -1.81 -2.77
C PHE A 20 -5.14 -1.04 -3.98
N ILE A 21 -4.22 -1.64 -4.73
CA ILE A 21 -3.67 -1.05 -5.97
C ILE A 21 -4.76 -0.86 -7.02
N LEU A 22 -5.64 -1.86 -7.20
CA LEU A 22 -6.79 -1.74 -8.11
C LEU A 22 -7.78 -0.67 -7.63
N PHE A 23 -8.02 -0.58 -6.33
CA PHE A 23 -8.84 0.46 -5.73
C PHE A 23 -8.29 1.85 -6.03
N LEU A 24 -6.98 2.07 -5.85
CA LEU A 24 -6.34 3.34 -6.20
C LEU A 24 -6.41 3.63 -7.71
N ALA A 25 -6.28 2.61 -8.56
CA ALA A 25 -6.38 2.78 -10.01
C ALA A 25 -7.78 3.25 -10.45
N VAL A 26 -8.84 2.86 -9.73
CA VAL A 26 -10.21 3.32 -10.01
C VAL A 26 -10.34 4.84 -9.84
N PHE A 27 -9.62 5.44 -8.89
CA PHE A 27 -9.63 6.90 -8.72
C PHE A 27 -9.05 7.66 -9.92
N SER A 28 -8.22 7.03 -10.74
CA SER A 28 -7.70 7.66 -11.95
C SER A 28 -8.79 7.91 -13.02
N LEU A 29 -9.96 7.27 -12.88
CA LEU A 29 -11.07 7.46 -13.81
C LEU A 29 -11.71 8.85 -13.68
N ASP A 30 -11.51 9.54 -12.57
CA ASP A 30 -12.00 10.92 -12.36
C ASP A 30 -11.43 11.90 -13.40
N VAL A 31 -10.27 11.57 -13.97
CA VAL A 31 -9.63 12.37 -15.05
C VAL A 31 -10.52 12.52 -16.28
N PHE A 32 -11.43 11.56 -16.53
CA PHE A 32 -12.34 11.64 -17.69
C PHE A 32 -13.41 12.73 -17.53
N ASP A 33 -13.69 13.15 -16.30
CA ASP A 33 -14.68 14.19 -16.01
C ASP A 33 -14.12 15.60 -16.16
N GLU A 34 -12.79 15.76 -16.31
CA GLU A 34 -12.10 17.06 -16.34
C GLU A 34 -12.09 17.75 -17.72
N ASN A 35 -12.70 17.22 -18.76
CA ASN A 35 -12.75 17.78 -20.12
C ASN A 35 -11.39 18.27 -20.69
N LEU A 36 -10.32 17.56 -20.41
CA LEU A 36 -8.94 17.95 -20.73
C LEU A 36 -8.54 17.77 -22.21
N GLY A 37 -9.44 17.25 -23.05
CA GLY A 37 -9.11 16.82 -24.40
C GLY A 37 -8.25 15.55 -24.42
N PHE A 38 -8.01 14.96 -25.58
CA PHE A 38 -7.38 13.64 -25.74
C PHE A 38 -5.99 13.56 -25.05
N TRP A 39 -5.09 14.48 -25.35
CA TRP A 39 -3.74 14.48 -24.80
C TRP A 39 -3.70 14.82 -23.30
N GLY A 40 -4.56 15.75 -22.86
CA GLY A 40 -4.69 16.10 -21.45
C GLY A 40 -5.20 14.93 -20.62
N THR A 41 -6.17 14.17 -21.13
CA THR A 41 -6.70 12.97 -20.46
C THR A 41 -5.63 11.87 -20.34
N ILE A 42 -4.84 11.62 -21.41
CA ILE A 42 -3.74 10.65 -21.34
C ILE A 42 -2.69 11.05 -20.28
N LEU A 43 -2.29 12.31 -20.31
CA LEU A 43 -1.32 12.82 -19.33
C LEU A 43 -1.88 12.77 -17.90
N GLY A 44 -3.12 13.16 -17.72
CA GLY A 44 -3.83 13.11 -16.43
C GLY A 44 -3.90 11.69 -15.89
N LEU A 45 -4.32 10.72 -16.70
CA LEU A 45 -4.34 9.29 -16.33
C LEU A 45 -2.95 8.80 -15.91
N PHE A 46 -1.91 9.15 -16.65
CA PHE A 46 -0.55 8.74 -16.31
C PHE A 46 -0.13 9.32 -14.96
N MET A 47 -0.36 10.62 -14.74
CA MET A 47 0.00 11.31 -13.50
C MET A 47 -0.75 10.74 -12.28
N HIS A 48 -2.05 10.48 -12.41
CA HIS A 48 -2.86 9.88 -11.33
C HIS A 48 -2.46 8.44 -11.02
N ASN A 49 -1.95 7.70 -12.00
CA ASN A 49 -1.51 6.32 -11.82
C ASN A 49 -0.03 6.18 -11.37
N ILE A 50 0.73 7.25 -11.23
CA ILE A 50 2.12 7.17 -10.72
C ILE A 50 2.18 6.41 -9.38
N PRO A 51 1.37 6.71 -8.36
CA PRO A 51 1.37 5.94 -7.11
C PRO A 51 1.03 4.47 -7.31
N VAL A 52 0.08 4.17 -8.21
CA VAL A 52 -0.33 2.81 -8.56
C VAL A 52 0.83 2.02 -9.16
N PHE A 53 1.57 2.60 -10.10
CA PHE A 53 2.74 1.98 -10.71
C PHE A 53 3.85 1.72 -9.70
N ILE A 54 4.14 2.70 -8.83
CA ILE A 54 5.13 2.55 -7.77
C ILE A 54 4.74 1.40 -6.84
N LEU A 55 3.50 1.36 -6.37
CA LEU A 55 3.03 0.30 -5.47
C LEU A 55 2.98 -1.08 -6.15
N ALA A 56 2.69 -1.14 -7.44
CA ALA A 56 2.74 -2.39 -8.21
C ALA A 56 4.17 -2.94 -8.30
N ILE A 57 5.17 -2.08 -8.55
CA ILE A 57 6.58 -2.47 -8.55
C ILE A 57 7.02 -2.91 -7.15
N VAL A 58 6.61 -2.17 -6.13
CA VAL A 58 6.89 -2.52 -4.73
C VAL A 58 6.29 -3.88 -4.38
N LEU A 59 5.04 -4.14 -4.79
CA LEU A 59 4.41 -5.44 -4.58
C LEU A 59 5.20 -6.57 -5.26
N TRP A 60 5.66 -6.35 -6.48
CA TRP A 60 6.48 -7.33 -7.21
C TRP A 60 7.79 -7.64 -6.47
N ILE A 61 8.50 -6.61 -5.98
CA ILE A 61 9.71 -6.78 -5.17
C ILE A 61 9.39 -7.48 -3.84
N SER A 62 8.26 -7.14 -3.23
CA SER A 62 7.81 -7.69 -1.94
C SER A 62 7.45 -9.16 -2.01
N TRP A 63 7.21 -9.69 -3.21
CA TRP A 63 7.00 -11.13 -3.42
C TRP A 63 8.20 -11.95 -2.95
N LYS A 64 9.41 -11.42 -3.15
CA LYS A 64 10.67 -12.03 -2.72
C LYS A 64 11.21 -11.45 -1.41
N ARG A 65 10.99 -10.15 -1.18
CA ARG A 65 11.52 -9.39 -0.04
C ARG A 65 10.38 -8.71 0.72
N GLU A 66 9.73 -9.45 1.59
CA GLU A 66 8.54 -9.01 2.33
C GLU A 66 8.76 -7.73 3.15
N ILE A 67 9.97 -7.53 3.69
CA ILE A 67 10.31 -6.31 4.44
C ILE A 67 10.19 -5.03 3.60
N VAL A 68 10.48 -5.11 2.30
CA VAL A 68 10.34 -3.96 1.39
C VAL A 68 8.90 -3.52 1.30
N GLY A 69 7.97 -4.47 1.12
CA GLY A 69 6.54 -4.17 1.15
C GLY A 69 6.11 -3.56 2.48
N GLY A 70 6.56 -4.15 3.60
CA GLY A 70 6.24 -3.64 4.93
C GLY A 70 6.65 -2.19 5.12
N ILE A 71 7.88 -1.84 4.77
CA ILE A 71 8.41 -0.48 4.91
C ILE A 71 7.68 0.49 3.97
N ILE A 72 7.58 0.16 2.68
CA ILE A 72 7.09 1.11 1.68
C ILE A 72 5.58 1.33 1.80
N PHE A 73 4.76 0.30 2.04
CA PHE A 73 3.33 0.51 2.28
C PHE A 73 3.06 1.32 3.55
N THR A 74 3.85 1.11 4.61
CA THR A 74 3.75 1.93 5.83
C THR A 74 4.16 3.38 5.56
N LEU A 75 5.26 3.61 4.84
CA LEU A 75 5.70 4.97 4.45
C LEU A 75 4.69 5.65 3.52
N ALA A 76 4.09 4.92 2.58
CA ALA A 76 3.04 5.45 1.71
C ALA A 76 1.82 5.91 2.52
N GLY A 77 1.39 5.12 3.51
CA GLY A 77 0.33 5.51 4.44
C GLY A 77 0.69 6.76 5.25
N LEU A 78 1.91 6.83 5.80
CA LEU A 78 2.40 7.99 6.55
C LEU A 78 2.48 9.25 5.67
N LEU A 79 2.99 9.12 4.45
CA LEU A 79 3.07 10.22 3.50
C LEU A 79 1.68 10.75 3.15
N TYR A 80 0.73 9.86 2.90
CA TYR A 80 -0.65 10.25 2.62
C TYR A 80 -1.27 11.02 3.81
N VAL A 81 -1.12 10.51 5.04
CA VAL A 81 -1.58 11.19 6.25
C VAL A 81 -0.92 12.56 6.40
N ALA A 82 0.39 12.66 6.16
CA ALA A 82 1.12 13.92 6.26
C ALA A 82 0.59 14.97 5.26
N ILE A 83 0.37 14.58 4.00
CA ILE A 83 -0.20 15.44 2.96
C ILE A 83 -1.60 15.91 3.38
N MET A 84 -2.43 15.02 3.89
CA MET A 84 -3.78 15.35 4.32
C MET A 84 -3.78 16.27 5.54
N VAL A 85 -2.90 16.07 6.51
CA VAL A 85 -2.75 16.97 7.66
C VAL A 85 -2.33 18.36 7.21
N VAL A 86 -1.38 18.48 6.29
CA VAL A 86 -0.96 19.77 5.73
C VAL A 86 -2.12 20.47 5.02
N ASN A 87 -2.93 19.72 4.25
CA ASN A 87 -4.11 20.27 3.59
C ASN A 87 -5.18 20.73 4.59
N MET A 88 -5.37 19.99 5.69
CA MET A 88 -6.29 20.39 6.76
C MET A 88 -5.86 21.68 7.46
N LEU A 89 -4.55 21.90 7.63
CA LEU A 89 -4.00 23.11 8.25
C LEU A 89 -4.10 24.33 7.32
N LYS A 90 -4.04 24.12 6.01
CA LYS A 90 -4.13 25.20 5.01
C LYS A 90 -5.57 25.58 4.65
N ASN A 91 -6.46 24.60 4.62
CA ASN A 91 -7.86 24.75 4.29
C ASN A 91 -8.70 24.57 5.56
N GLN A 92 -9.95 25.07 5.55
CA GLN A 92 -10.85 24.85 6.67
C GLN A 92 -11.07 23.34 6.89
N PHE A 93 -10.97 22.89 8.15
CA PHE A 93 -11.19 21.51 8.55
C PHE A 93 -12.58 21.02 8.12
N GLN A 94 -12.61 19.91 7.40
CA GLN A 94 -13.85 19.27 6.98
C GLN A 94 -13.83 17.79 7.35
N LEU A 95 -14.91 17.32 7.96
CA LEU A 95 -15.03 15.95 8.48
C LEU A 95 -14.79 14.86 7.41
N TYR A 96 -15.18 15.12 6.14
CA TYR A 96 -14.96 14.16 5.07
C TYR A 96 -13.47 13.88 4.80
N MET A 97 -12.58 14.84 5.06
CA MET A 97 -11.13 14.64 4.91
C MET A 97 -10.60 13.56 5.85
N VAL A 98 -11.16 13.48 7.07
CA VAL A 98 -10.81 12.43 8.02
C VAL A 98 -11.24 11.05 7.52
N SER A 99 -12.47 10.94 6.98
CA SER A 99 -12.99 9.70 6.43
C SER A 99 -12.11 9.18 5.27
N TRP A 100 -11.71 10.06 4.36
CA TRP A 100 -10.82 9.70 3.27
C TRP A 100 -9.43 9.24 3.75
N ASN A 101 -8.91 9.85 4.82
CA ASN A 101 -7.68 9.38 5.43
C ASN A 101 -7.77 7.91 5.87
N PHE A 102 -8.87 7.53 6.53
CA PHE A 102 -9.06 6.14 6.96
C PHE A 102 -9.24 5.18 5.78
N ILE A 103 -9.93 5.61 4.73
CA ILE A 103 -10.19 4.75 3.55
C ILE A 103 -8.91 4.46 2.77
N VAL A 104 -7.97 5.41 2.67
CA VAL A 104 -6.73 5.26 1.89
C VAL A 104 -5.55 4.84 2.77
N ALA A 105 -5.30 5.54 3.87
CA ALA A 105 -4.17 5.24 4.74
C ALA A 105 -4.37 3.96 5.56
N GLY A 106 -5.61 3.63 5.97
CA GLY A 106 -5.92 2.44 6.74
C GLY A 106 -5.46 1.15 6.06
N PRO A 107 -5.91 0.86 4.83
CA PRO A 107 -5.45 -0.31 4.09
C PRO A 107 -3.94 -0.33 3.86
N ALA A 108 -3.31 0.82 3.58
CA ALA A 108 -1.86 0.90 3.38
C ALA A 108 -1.10 0.48 4.65
N PHE A 109 -1.50 0.98 5.82
CA PHE A 109 -0.91 0.56 7.10
C PHE A 109 -1.16 -0.91 7.41
N LEU A 110 -2.38 -1.40 7.20
CA LEU A 110 -2.71 -2.81 7.40
C LEU A 110 -1.82 -3.73 6.55
N ILE A 111 -1.67 -3.42 5.28
CA ILE A 111 -0.81 -4.16 4.35
C ILE A 111 0.64 -4.13 4.82
N GLY A 112 1.15 -2.94 5.17
CA GLY A 112 2.51 -2.76 5.66
C GLY A 112 2.80 -3.60 6.91
N ILE A 113 1.91 -3.56 7.90
CA ILE A 113 2.01 -4.35 9.12
C ILE A 113 1.99 -5.85 8.83
N LEU A 114 1.11 -6.31 7.95
CA LEU A 114 1.02 -7.73 7.58
C LEU A 114 2.28 -8.24 6.87
N PHE A 115 2.90 -7.44 6.01
CA PHE A 115 4.19 -7.77 5.42
C PHE A 115 5.31 -7.85 6.45
N ILE A 116 5.34 -6.93 7.42
CA ILE A 116 6.32 -6.94 8.52
C ILE A 116 6.14 -8.20 9.38
N ILE A 117 4.90 -8.56 9.73
CA ILE A 117 4.60 -9.77 10.50
C ILE A 117 5.07 -11.01 9.74
N ASN A 118 4.82 -11.10 8.44
CA ASN A 118 5.30 -12.21 7.61
C ASN A 118 6.82 -12.32 7.64
N TRP A 119 7.51 -11.22 7.42
CA TRP A 119 8.96 -11.17 7.45
C TRP A 119 9.52 -11.61 8.81
N LEU A 120 8.95 -11.12 9.91
CA LEU A 120 9.38 -11.50 11.27
C LEU A 120 9.19 -12.99 11.54
N LYS A 121 8.05 -13.55 11.14
CA LYS A 121 7.77 -14.99 11.29
C LYS A 121 8.75 -15.84 10.48
N LYS A 122 9.01 -15.45 9.22
CA LYS A 122 9.96 -16.13 8.37
C LYS A 122 11.36 -16.12 8.96
N ARG A 123 11.84 -14.96 9.42
CA ARG A 123 13.15 -14.81 10.06
C ARG A 123 13.27 -15.62 11.36
N LYS A 124 12.20 -15.72 12.14
CA LYS A 124 12.17 -16.54 13.37
C LYS A 124 12.30 -18.03 13.03
N ASN A 125 11.60 -18.50 12.00
CA ASN A 125 11.66 -19.90 11.58
C ASN A 125 13.06 -20.27 11.03
N GLU A 126 13.68 -19.39 10.23
CA GLU A 126 15.04 -19.59 9.73
C GLU A 126 16.06 -19.73 10.87
N LYS A 127 15.96 -18.89 11.89
CA LYS A 127 16.84 -18.97 13.09
C LYS A 127 16.62 -20.25 13.89
N ALA A 128 15.37 -20.73 13.99
CA ALA A 128 15.06 -21.96 14.72
C ALA A 128 15.62 -23.22 14.02
N VAL A 129 15.72 -23.20 12.68
CA VAL A 129 16.27 -24.31 11.89
C VAL A 129 17.82 -24.37 11.99
N VAL A 130 18.47 -23.22 12.14
CA VAL A 130 19.94 -23.09 12.16
C VAL A 130 20.50 -23.25 13.59
N ALA A 131 19.67 -23.17 14.63
CA ALA A 131 20.13 -23.34 16.02
C ALA A 131 20.65 -24.77 16.24
N PRO A 132 21.92 -24.98 16.72
CA PRO A 132 22.43 -26.30 17.03
C PRO A 132 21.62 -26.92 18.17
N LYS A 133 21.34 -28.22 18.04
CA LYS A 133 20.74 -29.02 19.11
C LYS A 133 21.70 -29.17 20.29
#